data_63de8e78b5a233751e1efa015eab066f
#
_entry.id   63de8e78b5a233751e1efa015eab066f
#
_cell.length_a   1.000
_cell.length_b   1.000
_cell.length_c   1.000
_cell.angle_alpha   90.00
_cell.angle_beta   90.00
_cell.angle_gamma   90.00
#
_symmetry.space_group_name_H-M   'P 1'
#
loop_
_entity.id
_entity.type
_entity.pdbx_description
1 polymer ?
#
loop_
_entity_poly.entity_id
_entity_poly.type
_entity_poly.pdbx_seq_one_letter_code
_entity_poly.pdbx_strand_id
1 'polypeptide(L)'
;MNLLRLPQTSYVKLLTTCLTAVFAILLFFNTQPDKAGIQNIQGSLFFICMNISFNAIQNVILIFPDERPVFLREVNNNMYKTAPYFWAKIISELPFSILTPVLFGVIVYYAIGYNPNAENFVMFLVILILIYNASSGYSLIISASFSDKQLAVTLTPVLIIPFMLFAGFFVSSDNIPIFLKEFEYLSIFKYGYESLMHNQFDMYKTDEVDPCEKLGAACDIPATCTYECWCRS
;
A
#
# COMPACT_ATOMS: atom_id res chain seq x y z
N MET A 1 5.23 22.73 -11.00
CA MET A 1 6.63 23.15 -11.29
C MET A 1 7.52 23.32 -10.05
N ASN A 2 6.97 23.22 -8.82
CA ASN A 2 7.74 23.38 -7.57
C ASN A 2 8.51 22.14 -7.10
N LEU A 3 8.14 20.94 -7.54
CA LEU A 3 8.80 19.68 -7.13
C LEU A 3 10.28 19.60 -7.55
N LEU A 4 10.64 20.18 -8.70
CA LEU A 4 12.04 20.28 -9.16
C LEU A 4 12.82 21.43 -8.49
N ARG A 5 12.14 22.40 -7.85
CA ARG A 5 12.78 23.55 -7.19
C ARG A 5 13.09 23.34 -5.71
N LEU A 6 12.54 22.32 -5.08
CA LEU A 6 12.85 21.96 -3.69
C LEU A 6 13.51 20.57 -3.64
N PRO A 7 14.79 20.43 -4.01
CA PRO A 7 15.51 19.16 -3.99
C PRO A 7 15.51 18.53 -2.59
N GLN A 8 15.47 19.34 -1.53
CA GLN A 8 15.42 18.87 -0.15
C GLN A 8 14.22 17.95 0.13
N THR A 9 13.03 18.28 -0.35
CA THR A 9 11.82 17.46 -0.11
C THR A 9 11.92 16.11 -0.83
N SER A 10 12.49 16.08 -2.05
CA SER A 10 12.69 14.83 -2.80
C SER A 10 13.76 13.94 -2.17
N TYR A 11 14.86 14.50 -1.68
CA TYR A 11 15.89 13.75 -0.95
C TYR A 11 15.36 13.15 0.35
N VAL A 12 14.58 13.89 1.12
CA VAL A 12 13.96 13.40 2.36
C VAL A 12 13.02 12.23 2.06
N LYS A 13 12.20 12.32 1.01
CA LYS A 13 11.31 11.22 0.57
C LYS A 13 12.09 9.95 0.24
N LEU A 14 13.14 10.07 -0.55
CA LEU A 14 13.97 8.92 -0.92
C LEU A 14 14.70 8.35 0.29
N LEU A 15 15.24 9.19 1.16
CA LEU A 15 15.93 8.75 2.37
C LEU A 15 14.99 7.99 3.31
N THR A 16 13.79 8.52 3.57
CA THR A 16 12.79 7.84 4.40
C THR A 16 12.36 6.51 3.78
N THR A 17 12.18 6.46 2.47
CA THR A 17 11.86 5.20 1.76
C THR A 17 12.97 4.17 1.89
N CYS A 18 14.23 4.57 1.75
CA CYS A 18 15.36 3.67 1.96
C CYS A 18 15.47 3.18 3.42
N LEU A 19 15.29 4.07 4.39
CA LEU A 19 15.32 3.70 5.80
C LEU A 19 14.21 2.70 6.16
N THR A 20 13.01 2.92 5.66
CA THR A 20 11.88 1.99 5.89
C THR A 20 12.07 0.66 5.16
N ALA A 21 12.70 0.65 3.98
CA ALA A 21 13.09 -0.57 3.28
C ALA A 21 14.13 -1.38 4.07
N VAL A 22 15.17 -0.72 4.60
CA VAL A 22 16.16 -1.36 5.47
C VAL A 22 15.51 -1.94 6.73
N PHE A 23 14.59 -1.21 7.34
CA PHE A 23 13.85 -1.70 8.51
C PHE A 23 13.00 -2.93 8.18
N ALA A 24 12.30 -2.94 7.04
CA ALA A 24 11.55 -4.10 6.55
C ALA A 24 12.46 -5.33 6.36
N ILE A 25 13.64 -5.12 5.77
CA ILE A 25 14.63 -6.19 5.56
C ILE A 25 15.11 -6.76 6.90
N LEU A 26 15.45 -5.91 7.87
CA LEU A 26 15.91 -6.36 9.18
C LEU A 26 14.88 -7.22 9.92
N LEU A 27 13.58 -6.91 9.74
CA LEU A 27 12.49 -7.68 10.36
C LEU A 27 12.21 -9.02 9.67
N PHE A 28 12.31 -9.07 8.33
CA PHE A 28 11.85 -10.21 7.52
C PHE A 28 12.96 -10.85 6.69
N PHE A 29 14.22 -10.68 7.09
CA PHE A 29 15.37 -11.18 6.34
C PHE A 29 15.34 -12.71 6.20
N ASN A 30 15.44 -13.19 4.95
CA ASN A 30 15.61 -14.62 4.60
C ASN A 30 14.57 -15.54 5.29
N THR A 31 13.31 -15.22 5.13
CA THR A 31 12.21 -16.01 5.70
C THR A 31 12.11 -17.33 4.95
N GLN A 32 12.40 -18.45 5.62
CA GLN A 32 12.30 -19.80 5.06
C GLN A 32 10.82 -20.21 4.90
N PRO A 33 10.45 -21.02 3.89
CA PRO A 33 9.07 -21.42 3.61
C PRO A 33 8.54 -22.53 4.57
N ASP A 34 8.79 -22.38 5.87
CA ASP A 34 8.21 -23.20 6.93
C ASP A 34 6.85 -22.65 7.38
N LYS A 35 6.11 -23.39 8.22
CA LYS A 35 4.81 -22.91 8.78
C LYS A 35 4.91 -21.52 9.42
N ALA A 36 5.96 -21.27 10.19
CA ALA A 36 6.26 -19.95 10.74
C ALA A 36 6.66 -18.94 9.65
N GLY A 37 7.32 -19.39 8.60
CA GLY A 37 7.73 -18.57 7.46
C GLY A 37 6.55 -18.06 6.64
N ILE A 38 5.50 -18.83 6.47
CA ILE A 38 4.28 -18.40 5.77
C ILE A 38 3.62 -17.23 6.51
N GLN A 39 3.47 -17.36 7.83
CA GLN A 39 2.94 -16.27 8.64
C GLN A 39 3.83 -15.01 8.57
N ASN A 40 5.15 -15.19 8.53
CA ASN A 40 6.08 -14.09 8.36
C ASN A 40 5.95 -13.43 6.98
N ILE A 41 5.73 -14.21 5.90
CA ILE A 41 5.48 -13.69 4.55
C ILE A 41 4.18 -12.90 4.53
N GLN A 42 3.09 -13.40 5.11
CA GLN A 42 1.83 -12.68 5.24
C GLN A 42 2.01 -11.36 5.99
N GLY A 43 2.69 -11.39 7.13
CA GLY A 43 3.03 -10.20 7.90
C GLY A 43 3.89 -9.21 7.13
N SER A 44 4.86 -9.68 6.34
CA SER A 44 5.72 -8.82 5.52
C SER A 44 4.96 -8.14 4.39
N LEU A 45 4.06 -8.87 3.70
CA LEU A 45 3.22 -8.29 2.64
C LEU A 45 2.26 -7.23 3.19
N PHE A 46 1.66 -7.51 4.36
CA PHE A 46 0.84 -6.54 5.05
C PHE A 46 1.65 -5.29 5.44
N PHE A 47 2.84 -5.48 6.03
CA PHE A 47 3.74 -4.38 6.39
C PHE A 47 4.14 -3.54 5.18
N ILE A 48 4.44 -4.16 4.04
CA ILE A 48 4.76 -3.49 2.77
C ILE A 48 3.58 -2.64 2.29
N CYS A 49 2.38 -3.23 2.24
CA CYS A 49 1.16 -2.54 1.84
C CYS A 49 0.90 -1.30 2.71
N MET A 50 1.03 -1.46 4.03
CA MET A 50 0.92 -0.38 4.99
C MET A 50 1.94 0.72 4.77
N ASN A 51 3.20 0.33 4.65
CA ASN A 51 4.31 1.27 4.54
C ASN A 51 4.19 2.14 3.27
N ILE A 52 3.89 1.52 2.12
CA ILE A 52 3.67 2.22 0.85
C ILE A 52 2.50 3.19 0.94
N SER A 53 1.38 2.76 1.52
CA SER A 53 0.19 3.59 1.69
C SER A 53 0.45 4.78 2.62
N PHE A 54 1.08 4.56 3.77
CA PHE A 54 1.42 5.63 4.70
C PHE A 54 2.40 6.64 4.09
N ASN A 55 3.41 6.18 3.35
CA ASN A 55 4.33 7.08 2.65
C ASN A 55 3.60 7.96 1.63
N ALA A 56 2.68 7.39 0.84
CA ALA A 56 1.88 8.14 -0.12
C ALA A 56 1.02 9.20 0.56
N ILE A 57 0.33 8.81 1.63
CA ILE A 57 -0.57 9.68 2.40
C ILE A 57 0.18 10.84 3.04
N GLN A 58 1.28 10.56 3.73
CA GLN A 58 2.10 11.57 4.39
C GLN A 58 2.65 12.61 3.40
N ASN A 59 3.09 12.17 2.23
CA ASN A 59 3.63 13.06 1.21
C ASN A 59 2.62 14.11 0.75
N VAL A 60 1.36 13.72 0.56
CA VAL A 60 0.31 14.63 0.11
C VAL A 60 -0.15 15.56 1.23
N ILE A 61 -0.39 15.02 2.44
CA ILE A 61 -0.87 15.80 3.58
C ILE A 61 0.11 16.88 4.01
N LEU A 62 1.41 16.63 3.87
CA LEU A 62 2.43 17.63 4.22
C LEU A 62 2.54 18.77 3.21
N ILE A 63 2.20 18.54 1.95
CA ILE A 63 2.41 19.50 0.86
C ILE A 63 1.12 20.25 0.49
N PHE A 64 0.01 19.54 0.35
CA PHE A 64 -1.22 20.10 -0.22
C PHE A 64 -1.81 21.26 0.59
N PRO A 65 -1.85 21.26 1.94
CA PRO A 65 -2.38 22.39 2.69
C PRO A 65 -1.61 23.69 2.50
N ASP A 66 -0.32 23.61 2.23
CA ASP A 66 0.52 24.79 1.95
C ASP A 66 0.25 25.36 0.55
N GLU A 67 -0.12 24.54 -0.42
CA GLU A 67 -0.48 24.94 -1.78
C GLU A 67 -1.92 25.47 -1.90
N ARG A 68 -2.82 24.98 -1.05
CA ARG A 68 -4.26 25.29 -1.09
C ARG A 68 -4.60 26.79 -1.05
N PRO A 69 -3.99 27.62 -0.17
CA PRO A 69 -4.31 29.05 -0.13
C PRO A 69 -3.94 29.77 -1.43
N VAL A 70 -2.83 29.38 -2.04
CA VAL A 70 -2.37 29.94 -3.33
C VAL A 70 -3.35 29.55 -4.42
N PHE A 71 -3.71 28.28 -4.51
CA PHE A 71 -4.70 27.76 -5.46
C PHE A 71 -6.05 28.49 -5.36
N LEU A 72 -6.60 28.64 -4.13
CA LEU A 72 -7.88 29.33 -3.94
C LEU A 72 -7.81 30.81 -4.37
N ARG A 73 -6.70 31.48 -4.12
CA ARG A 73 -6.48 32.87 -4.52
C ARG A 73 -6.44 33.01 -6.04
N GLU A 74 -5.78 32.08 -6.73
CA GLU A 74 -5.65 32.09 -8.18
C GLU A 74 -6.99 31.78 -8.88
N VAL A 75 -7.76 30.81 -8.36
CA VAL A 75 -9.09 30.47 -8.87
C VAL A 75 -10.08 31.62 -8.65
N ASN A 76 -10.05 32.27 -7.48
CA ASN A 76 -10.90 33.42 -7.20
C ASN A 76 -10.59 34.61 -8.11
N ASN A 77 -9.35 34.75 -8.56
CA ASN A 77 -8.94 35.75 -9.54
C ASN A 77 -9.23 35.35 -11.01
N ASN A 78 -9.96 34.23 -11.24
CA ASN A 78 -10.31 33.71 -12.55
C ASN A 78 -9.11 33.42 -13.48
N MET A 79 -7.93 33.09 -12.90
CA MET A 79 -6.73 32.82 -13.69
C MET A 79 -6.83 31.50 -14.46
N TYR A 80 -7.48 30.49 -13.86
CA TYR A 80 -7.77 29.18 -14.48
C TYR A 80 -8.91 28.46 -13.76
N LYS A 81 -9.44 27.39 -14.39
CA LYS A 81 -10.46 26.52 -13.80
C LYS A 81 -9.80 25.43 -12.93
N THR A 82 -10.55 24.89 -11.98
CA THR A 82 -10.09 23.84 -11.05
C THR A 82 -9.62 22.56 -11.76
N ALA A 83 -10.31 22.15 -12.83
CA ALA A 83 -10.00 20.90 -13.53
C ALA A 83 -8.60 20.87 -14.18
N PRO A 84 -8.13 21.89 -14.92
CA PRO A 84 -6.76 21.92 -15.44
C PRO A 84 -5.68 21.89 -14.36
N TYR A 85 -5.91 22.53 -13.22
CA TYR A 85 -4.99 22.49 -12.08
C TYR A 85 -4.84 21.09 -11.54
N PHE A 86 -5.96 20.39 -11.33
CA PHE A 86 -5.96 19.02 -10.81
C PHE A 86 -5.20 18.05 -11.72
N TRP A 87 -5.43 18.10 -13.02
CA TRP A 87 -4.71 17.28 -13.98
C TRP A 87 -3.22 17.62 -14.04
N ALA A 88 -2.88 18.89 -14.03
CA ALA A 88 -1.48 19.32 -14.01
C ALA A 88 -0.74 18.84 -12.76
N LYS A 89 -1.41 18.85 -11.60
CA LYS A 89 -0.87 18.34 -10.34
C LYS A 89 -0.63 16.83 -10.40
N ILE A 90 -1.61 16.05 -10.83
CA ILE A 90 -1.47 14.59 -10.98
C ILE A 90 -0.30 14.26 -11.90
N ILE A 91 -0.24 14.85 -13.10
CA ILE A 91 0.83 14.59 -14.07
C ILE A 91 2.20 14.97 -13.52
N SER A 92 2.29 16.04 -12.76
CA SER A 92 3.53 16.50 -12.16
C SER A 92 4.02 15.57 -11.01
N GLU A 93 3.12 14.92 -10.29
CA GLU A 93 3.44 13.98 -9.21
C GLU A 93 3.68 12.54 -9.69
N LEU A 94 3.18 12.18 -10.88
CA LEU A 94 3.30 10.84 -11.47
C LEU A 94 4.73 10.27 -11.47
N PRO A 95 5.79 10.99 -11.88
CA PRO A 95 7.14 10.42 -11.88
C PRO A 95 7.60 9.96 -10.50
N PHE A 96 7.28 10.72 -9.45
CA PHE A 96 7.64 10.38 -8.07
C PHE A 96 6.75 9.28 -7.50
N SER A 97 5.47 9.26 -7.88
CA SER A 97 4.53 8.22 -7.45
C SER A 97 4.81 6.85 -8.06
N ILE A 98 5.57 6.79 -9.15
CA ILE A 98 6.07 5.56 -9.75
C ILE A 98 7.45 5.20 -9.16
N LEU A 99 8.35 6.17 -9.08
CA LEU A 99 9.75 5.94 -8.66
C LEU A 99 9.84 5.45 -7.21
N THR A 100 9.07 6.03 -6.29
CA THR A 100 9.12 5.69 -4.86
C THR A 100 8.74 4.24 -4.58
N PRO A 101 7.55 3.73 -5.02
CA PRO A 101 7.18 2.33 -4.78
C PRO A 101 8.07 1.34 -5.55
N VAL A 102 8.58 1.71 -6.73
CA VAL A 102 9.51 0.86 -7.48
C VAL A 102 10.83 0.69 -6.74
N LEU A 103 11.45 1.77 -6.26
CA LEU A 103 12.68 1.69 -5.48
C LEU A 103 12.51 0.84 -4.21
N PHE A 104 11.43 1.09 -3.47
CA PHE A 104 11.10 0.31 -2.28
C PHE A 104 10.89 -1.16 -2.62
N GLY A 105 10.06 -1.45 -3.62
CA GLY A 105 9.70 -2.81 -4.03
C GLY A 105 10.89 -3.62 -4.51
N VAL A 106 11.79 -3.04 -5.33
CA VAL A 106 13.02 -3.71 -5.79
C VAL A 106 13.90 -4.12 -4.63
N ILE A 107 14.15 -3.20 -3.69
CA ILE A 107 15.01 -3.46 -2.53
C ILE A 107 14.43 -4.56 -1.65
N VAL A 108 13.14 -4.47 -1.33
CA VAL A 108 12.48 -5.36 -0.39
C VAL A 108 12.23 -6.75 -1.00
N TYR A 109 11.85 -6.83 -2.28
CA TYR A 109 11.55 -8.08 -2.96
C TYR A 109 12.72 -9.06 -2.96
N TYR A 110 13.90 -8.58 -3.33
CA TYR A 110 15.12 -9.42 -3.38
C TYR A 110 15.67 -9.71 -1.99
N ALA A 111 15.53 -8.80 -1.04
CA ALA A 111 16.09 -8.97 0.29
C ALA A 111 15.30 -9.93 1.18
N ILE A 112 13.98 -9.95 1.05
CA ILE A 112 13.10 -10.88 1.79
C ILE A 112 13.12 -12.27 1.14
N GLY A 113 13.44 -12.36 -0.18
CA GLY A 113 13.49 -13.63 -0.89
C GLY A 113 12.13 -14.12 -1.35
N TYR A 114 11.30 -13.19 -1.89
CA TYR A 114 10.05 -13.56 -2.55
C TYR A 114 10.27 -14.40 -3.81
N ASN A 115 9.20 -14.83 -4.44
CA ASN A 115 9.22 -15.69 -5.61
C ASN A 115 10.17 -15.18 -6.71
N PRO A 116 11.16 -15.96 -7.17
CA PRO A 116 12.18 -15.53 -8.14
C PRO A 116 11.66 -15.31 -9.56
N ASN A 117 10.36 -15.58 -9.85
CA ASN A 117 9.79 -15.42 -11.18
C ASN A 117 9.69 -13.94 -11.57
N ALA A 118 10.21 -13.61 -12.75
CA ALA A 118 10.21 -12.24 -13.26
C ALA A 118 8.77 -11.69 -13.47
N GLU A 119 7.82 -12.54 -13.84
CA GLU A 119 6.41 -12.17 -14.03
C GLU A 119 5.78 -11.71 -12.71
N ASN A 120 5.97 -12.49 -11.64
CA ASN A 120 5.47 -12.14 -10.31
C ASN A 120 6.13 -10.89 -9.74
N PHE A 121 7.42 -10.70 -10.03
CA PHE A 121 8.13 -9.47 -9.66
C PHE A 121 7.54 -8.22 -10.33
N VAL A 122 7.31 -8.28 -11.65
CA VAL A 122 6.71 -7.16 -12.38
C VAL A 122 5.29 -6.88 -11.87
N MET A 123 4.49 -7.93 -11.65
CA MET A 123 3.13 -7.79 -11.11
C MET A 123 3.16 -7.17 -9.70
N PHE A 124 4.08 -7.59 -8.84
CA PHE A 124 4.29 -7.00 -7.52
C PHE A 124 4.55 -5.49 -7.60
N LEU A 125 5.45 -5.05 -8.49
CA LEU A 125 5.73 -3.63 -8.70
C LEU A 125 4.51 -2.85 -9.19
N VAL A 126 3.74 -3.41 -10.12
CA VAL A 126 2.50 -2.80 -10.61
C VAL A 126 1.50 -2.62 -9.48
N ILE A 127 1.31 -3.64 -8.64
CA ILE A 127 0.41 -3.57 -7.48
C ILE A 127 0.86 -2.47 -6.52
N LEU A 128 2.16 -2.37 -6.21
CA LEU A 128 2.69 -1.32 -5.34
C LEU A 128 2.47 0.09 -5.89
N ILE A 129 2.64 0.28 -7.21
CA ILE A 129 2.36 1.56 -7.88
C ILE A 129 0.88 1.92 -7.77
N LEU A 130 -0.01 0.95 -7.97
CA LEU A 130 -1.46 1.16 -7.85
C LEU A 130 -1.87 1.52 -6.42
N ILE A 131 -1.35 0.80 -5.41
CA ILE A 131 -1.59 1.10 -4.00
C ILE A 131 -1.11 2.51 -3.66
N TYR A 132 0.09 2.91 -4.10
CA TYR A 132 0.64 4.24 -3.85
C TYR A 132 -0.25 5.34 -4.44
N ASN A 133 -0.66 5.20 -5.71
CA ASN A 133 -1.51 6.19 -6.38
C ASN A 133 -2.92 6.27 -5.78
N ALA A 134 -3.53 5.12 -5.45
CA ALA A 134 -4.82 5.09 -4.78
C ALA A 134 -4.76 5.78 -3.39
N SER A 135 -3.72 5.49 -2.61
CA SER A 135 -3.51 6.09 -1.29
C SER A 135 -3.22 7.59 -1.37
N SER A 136 -2.50 8.05 -2.40
CA SER A 136 -2.28 9.49 -2.63
C SER A 136 -3.59 10.21 -2.98
N GLY A 137 -4.46 9.59 -3.78
CA GLY A 137 -5.80 10.12 -4.06
C GLY A 137 -6.66 10.24 -2.81
N TYR A 138 -6.62 9.22 -1.95
CA TYR A 138 -7.32 9.23 -0.66
C TYR A 138 -6.83 10.37 0.25
N SER A 139 -5.53 10.57 0.28
CA SER A 139 -4.90 11.65 1.02
C SER A 139 -5.30 13.05 0.53
N LEU A 140 -5.47 13.23 -0.79
CA LEU A 140 -5.98 14.49 -1.36
C LEU A 140 -7.39 14.81 -0.85
N ILE A 141 -8.28 13.81 -0.75
CA ILE A 141 -9.64 13.99 -0.22
C ILE A 141 -9.58 14.46 1.24
N ILE A 142 -8.78 13.77 2.06
CA ILE A 142 -8.61 14.12 3.48
C ILE A 142 -8.02 15.54 3.60
N SER A 143 -6.93 15.81 2.90
CA SER A 143 -6.23 17.10 2.97
C SER A 143 -7.07 18.28 2.47
N ALA A 144 -7.93 18.06 1.47
CA ALA A 144 -8.86 19.07 0.99
C ALA A 144 -9.98 19.40 2.00
N SER A 145 -10.33 18.45 2.87
CA SER A 145 -11.38 18.63 3.89
C SER A 145 -10.95 19.53 5.04
N PHE A 146 -9.64 19.61 5.33
CA PHE A 146 -9.11 20.41 6.43
C PHE A 146 -8.37 21.65 5.90
N SER A 147 -8.62 22.80 6.56
CA SER A 147 -7.95 24.06 6.21
C SER A 147 -6.60 24.21 6.94
N ASP A 148 -6.45 23.58 8.08
CA ASP A 148 -5.25 23.64 8.92
C ASP A 148 -4.41 22.38 8.70
N LYS A 149 -3.15 22.58 8.34
CA LYS A 149 -2.16 21.51 8.14
C LYS A 149 -1.97 20.64 9.39
N GLN A 150 -1.92 21.27 10.57
CA GLN A 150 -1.72 20.55 11.82
C GLN A 150 -2.90 19.61 12.13
N LEU A 151 -4.12 20.08 11.91
CA LEU A 151 -5.32 19.25 12.05
C LEU A 151 -5.34 18.10 11.04
N ALA A 152 -5.00 18.36 9.78
CA ALA A 152 -4.94 17.32 8.75
C ALA A 152 -3.95 16.20 9.13
N VAL A 153 -2.74 16.56 9.56
CA VAL A 153 -1.71 15.59 9.98
C VAL A 153 -2.15 14.78 11.20
N THR A 154 -2.76 15.44 12.20
CA THR A 154 -3.16 14.79 13.47
C THR A 154 -4.36 13.85 13.27
N LEU A 155 -5.34 14.22 12.43
CA LEU A 155 -6.54 13.42 12.21
C LEU A 155 -6.36 12.30 11.19
N THR A 156 -5.36 12.39 10.33
CA THR A 156 -5.10 11.37 9.30
C THR A 156 -4.94 9.96 9.85
N PRO A 157 -4.12 9.67 10.87
CA PRO A 157 -4.02 8.32 11.42
C PRO A 157 -5.37 7.82 11.95
N VAL A 158 -6.13 8.68 12.62
CA VAL A 158 -7.44 8.32 13.18
C VAL A 158 -8.44 7.91 12.10
N LEU A 159 -8.37 8.56 10.93
CA LEU A 159 -9.23 8.24 9.78
C LEU A 159 -8.78 6.96 9.05
N ILE A 160 -7.48 6.67 9.03
CA ILE A 160 -6.91 5.57 8.26
C ILE A 160 -6.90 4.26 9.04
N ILE A 161 -6.70 4.28 10.36
CA ILE A 161 -6.64 3.08 11.21
C ILE A 161 -7.87 2.17 11.02
N PRO A 162 -9.13 2.65 10.98
CA PRO A 162 -10.28 1.79 10.73
C PRO A 162 -10.17 1.03 9.40
N PHE A 163 -9.78 1.70 8.30
CA PHE A 163 -9.61 1.05 7.01
C PHE A 163 -8.47 0.02 7.00
N MET A 164 -7.44 0.27 7.78
CA MET A 164 -6.33 -0.66 7.98
C MET A 164 -6.77 -1.94 8.71
N LEU A 165 -7.63 -1.83 9.72
CA LEU A 165 -8.16 -2.98 10.46
C LEU A 165 -9.00 -3.90 9.56
N PHE A 166 -9.69 -3.34 8.56
CA PHE A 166 -10.48 -4.08 7.58
C PHE A 166 -9.65 -4.64 6.41
N ALA A 167 -8.31 -4.60 6.49
CA ALA A 167 -7.43 -5.16 5.46
C ALA A 167 -7.46 -6.69 5.35
N GLY A 168 -8.16 -7.38 6.27
CA GLY A 168 -8.25 -8.85 6.29
C GLY A 168 -7.11 -9.55 7.05
N PHE A 169 -6.09 -8.81 7.50
CA PHE A 169 -4.99 -9.36 8.30
C PHE A 169 -5.35 -9.51 9.78
N PHE A 170 -6.03 -8.52 10.38
CA PHE A 170 -6.39 -8.52 11.79
C PHE A 170 -7.76 -9.13 12.07
N VAL A 171 -8.73 -8.89 11.18
CA VAL A 171 -10.12 -9.33 11.35
C VAL A 171 -10.53 -10.10 10.10
N SER A 172 -10.98 -11.33 10.30
CA SER A 172 -11.56 -12.14 9.21
C SER A 172 -12.88 -11.51 8.73
N SER A 173 -13.09 -11.44 7.42
CA SER A 173 -14.30 -10.82 6.81
C SER A 173 -15.61 -11.44 7.30
N ASP A 174 -15.56 -12.70 7.79
CA ASP A 174 -16.73 -13.42 8.32
C ASP A 174 -17.22 -12.89 9.67
N ASN A 175 -16.33 -12.25 10.46
CA ASN A 175 -16.62 -11.75 11.79
C ASN A 175 -17.02 -10.26 11.82
N ILE A 176 -17.06 -9.60 10.66
CA ILE A 176 -17.38 -8.17 10.56
C ILE A 176 -18.89 -7.97 10.59
N PRO A 177 -19.43 -7.13 11.50
CA PRO A 177 -20.85 -6.79 11.53
C PRO A 177 -21.30 -6.18 10.19
N ILE A 178 -22.53 -6.49 9.77
CA ILE A 178 -23.09 -6.09 8.46
C ILE A 178 -22.99 -4.59 8.18
N PHE A 179 -23.16 -3.75 9.19
CA PHE A 179 -23.09 -2.29 9.05
C PHE A 179 -21.68 -1.75 8.86
N LEU A 180 -20.63 -2.53 9.20
CA LEU A 180 -19.23 -2.18 8.94
C LEU A 180 -18.71 -2.74 7.62
N LYS A 181 -19.47 -3.61 6.97
CA LYS A 181 -19.08 -4.25 5.72
C LYS A 181 -18.92 -3.26 4.56
N GLU A 182 -19.66 -2.16 4.58
CA GLU A 182 -19.50 -1.06 3.61
C GLU A 182 -18.12 -0.39 3.71
N PHE A 183 -17.56 -0.26 4.91
CA PHE A 183 -16.22 0.30 5.12
C PHE A 183 -15.12 -0.66 4.64
N GLU A 184 -15.35 -1.96 4.73
CA GLU A 184 -14.45 -2.99 4.21
C GLU A 184 -14.28 -2.85 2.68
N TYR A 185 -15.39 -2.66 1.95
CA TYR A 185 -15.35 -2.46 0.49
C TYR A 185 -14.66 -1.16 0.07
N LEU A 186 -14.63 -0.16 0.92
CA LEU A 186 -13.95 1.11 0.64
C LEU A 186 -12.45 1.08 1.01
N SER A 187 -11.98 0.02 1.66
CA SER A 187 -10.60 -0.10 2.14
C SER A 187 -9.63 -0.40 1.01
N ILE A 188 -8.73 0.54 0.72
CA ILE A 188 -7.60 0.35 -0.21
C ILE A 188 -6.66 -0.74 0.31
N PHE A 189 -6.49 -0.83 1.63
CA PHE A 189 -5.61 -1.80 2.27
C PHE A 189 -6.07 -3.24 2.03
N LYS A 190 -7.39 -3.49 2.02
CA LYS A 190 -7.95 -4.81 1.72
C LYS A 190 -7.54 -5.28 0.33
N TYR A 191 -7.87 -4.51 -0.69
CA TYR A 191 -7.57 -4.88 -2.08
C TYR A 191 -6.06 -4.93 -2.36
N GLY A 192 -5.30 -4.01 -1.76
CA GLY A 192 -3.85 -3.99 -1.88
C GLY A 192 -3.20 -5.23 -1.27
N TYR A 193 -3.57 -5.59 -0.06
CA TYR A 193 -3.06 -6.76 0.64
C TYR A 193 -3.48 -8.07 -0.06
N GLU A 194 -4.75 -8.20 -0.42
CA GLU A 194 -5.29 -9.34 -1.15
C GLU A 194 -4.57 -9.57 -2.48
N SER A 195 -4.35 -8.50 -3.25
CA SER A 195 -3.61 -8.59 -4.52
C SER A 195 -2.16 -9.03 -4.34
N LEU A 196 -1.48 -8.53 -3.30
CA LEU A 196 -0.10 -8.94 -2.98
C LEU A 196 -0.04 -10.41 -2.54
N MET A 197 -1.00 -10.84 -1.73
CA MET A 197 -1.13 -12.24 -1.30
C MET A 197 -1.35 -13.17 -2.50
N HIS A 198 -2.29 -12.82 -3.37
CA HIS A 198 -2.58 -13.61 -4.57
C HIS A 198 -1.34 -13.74 -5.47
N ASN A 199 -0.64 -12.63 -5.73
CA ASN A 199 0.58 -12.63 -6.53
C ASN A 199 1.70 -13.49 -5.95
N GLN A 200 1.86 -13.49 -4.61
CA GLN A 200 2.93 -14.26 -3.96
C GLN A 200 2.61 -15.75 -3.86
N PHE A 201 1.34 -16.11 -3.60
CA PHE A 201 0.94 -17.49 -3.34
C PHE A 201 0.36 -18.22 -4.57
N ASP A 202 0.13 -17.56 -5.68
CA ASP A 202 -0.39 -18.17 -6.92
C ASP A 202 0.58 -19.22 -7.50
N MET A 203 1.88 -19.06 -7.23
CA MET A 203 2.91 -20.02 -7.61
C MET A 203 2.78 -21.38 -6.91
N TYR A 204 2.29 -21.39 -5.67
CA TYR A 204 2.12 -22.64 -4.93
C TYR A 204 0.97 -23.51 -5.48
N LYS A 205 0.13 -22.95 -6.38
CA LYS A 205 -0.92 -23.68 -7.08
C LYS A 205 -0.42 -24.39 -8.35
N THR A 206 0.71 -23.95 -8.93
CA THR A 206 1.23 -24.47 -10.21
C THR A 206 2.15 -25.68 -10.04
N ASP A 207 2.78 -25.85 -8.88
CA ASP A 207 3.49 -27.08 -8.59
C ASP A 207 2.47 -28.12 -8.11
N GLU A 208 2.35 -29.25 -8.82
CA GLU A 208 1.41 -30.39 -8.65
C GLU A 208 1.30 -30.99 -7.22
N VAL A 209 1.73 -30.31 -6.20
CA VAL A 209 1.68 -30.74 -4.80
C VAL A 209 0.86 -29.72 -4.02
N ASP A 210 -0.26 -30.18 -3.48
CA ASP A 210 -1.11 -29.39 -2.55
C ASP A 210 -0.23 -28.69 -1.49
N PRO A 211 -0.33 -27.37 -1.34
CA PRO A 211 0.41 -26.65 -0.31
C PRO A 211 0.20 -27.21 1.08
N CYS A 212 -0.96 -27.77 1.34
CA CYS A 212 -1.31 -28.45 2.58
C CYS A 212 -0.53 -29.75 2.79
N GLU A 213 -0.18 -30.49 1.75
CA GLU A 213 0.60 -31.74 1.83
C GLU A 213 2.07 -31.48 2.17
N LYS A 214 2.67 -30.43 1.60
CA LYS A 214 4.04 -29.99 1.98
C LYS A 214 4.15 -29.53 3.43
N LEU A 215 3.06 -29.05 4.01
CA LEU A 215 3.01 -28.55 5.40
C LEU A 215 2.67 -29.64 6.43
N GLY A 216 2.45 -30.89 6.00
CA GLY A 216 2.16 -32.00 6.90
C GLY A 216 0.89 -31.80 7.76
N ALA A 217 0.02 -30.88 7.34
CA ALA A 217 -1.30 -30.73 7.93
C ALA A 217 -2.26 -31.65 7.19
N ALA A 218 -2.84 -32.65 7.91
CA ALA A 218 -3.96 -33.41 7.44
C ALA A 218 -5.16 -32.47 7.31
N CYS A 219 -5.28 -31.87 6.13
CA CYS A 219 -6.46 -31.08 5.79
C CYS A 219 -7.53 -32.05 5.26
N ASP A 220 -8.47 -32.44 6.09
CA ASP A 220 -9.75 -33.02 5.66
C ASP A 220 -10.59 -31.92 5.00
N ILE A 221 -10.18 -31.46 3.80
CA ILE A 221 -10.85 -30.37 3.10
C ILE A 221 -11.19 -30.83 1.69
N PRO A 222 -12.46 -30.70 1.25
CA PRO A 222 -12.90 -31.09 -0.08
C PRO A 222 -12.18 -30.26 -1.17
N ALA A 223 -12.07 -30.82 -2.38
CA ALA A 223 -11.32 -30.39 -3.55
C ALA A 223 -11.54 -28.94 -4.07
N THR A 224 -12.13 -28.07 -3.29
CA THR A 224 -12.37 -26.64 -3.56
C THR A 224 -11.58 -25.73 -2.65
N CYS A 225 -10.34 -26.10 -2.31
CA CYS A 225 -9.46 -25.28 -1.49
C CYS A 225 -9.05 -24.04 -2.30
N THR A 226 -9.93 -23.07 -2.36
CA THR A 226 -9.70 -21.71 -2.77
C THR A 226 -9.00 -20.95 -1.64
N TYR A 227 -8.44 -19.81 -1.95
CA TYR A 227 -7.81 -18.78 -1.11
C TYR A 227 -8.30 -18.68 0.36
N GLU A 228 -9.55 -19.05 0.65
CA GLU A 228 -10.14 -19.06 2.00
C GLU A 228 -9.49 -20.04 2.99
N CYS A 229 -8.80 -21.08 2.54
CA CYS A 229 -8.10 -22.03 3.41
C CYS A 229 -6.90 -21.38 4.14
N TRP A 230 -6.29 -20.38 3.56
CA TRP A 230 -5.14 -19.67 4.13
C TRP A 230 -5.54 -18.64 5.19
N CYS A 231 -6.79 -18.20 5.19
CA CYS A 231 -7.31 -17.22 6.13
C CYS A 231 -7.91 -17.82 7.41
N ARG A 232 -8.08 -19.16 7.47
CA ARG A 232 -8.72 -19.84 8.62
C ARG A 232 -7.77 -20.50 9.62
N SER A 233 -6.46 -20.46 9.38
CA SER A 233 -5.46 -20.95 10.32
C SER A 233 -4.80 -19.78 11.05
#